data_a444129598b384e8bf43171d68b59beb
#
_entry.id   a444129598b384e8bf43171d68b59beb
#
_cell.length_a   1.000
_cell.length_b   1.000
_cell.length_c   1.000
_cell.angle_alpha   90.00
_cell.angle_beta   90.00
_cell.angle_gamma   90.00
#
_symmetry.space_group_name_H-M   'P 1'
#
loop_
_entity.id
_entity.type
_entity.pdbx_description
1 polymer ?
#
loop_
_entity_poly.entity_id
_entity_poly.type
_entity_poly.pdbx_seq_one_letter_code
_entity_poly.pdbx_strand_id
1 'polypeptide(L)'
;MIVVTSLHNEAFEPLAEWTLYKNKMRYCEKHGYTLHYATDGGNDVSGLNLIAKNPPIPDTHIPMGWGKIFLMKDAIQKYPDAEWIFNADCDTMITNMDIKLEDIIENYTHSNTHILVPSDCSGINCGVMLVRNSPIGRAFLDTIIVGEPLYRHWYLFENQLIQDMLIGKYLWDGTYKPGGSCWSDVSNVLRQRVMNSYDYSNLPLLKNKPDYNDIWGESGQWQEGDFMIQWPATSLEYRINAAKEMFAKLKYDE
;
A
#
# COMPACT_ATOMS: atom_id res chain seq x y z
N MET A 1 15.40 -10.65 -6.52
CA MET A 1 14.06 -10.67 -7.18
C MET A 1 13.08 -9.89 -6.32
N ILE A 2 12.24 -9.06 -6.95
CA ILE A 2 11.15 -8.34 -6.28
C ILE A 2 9.82 -8.89 -6.77
N VAL A 3 8.87 -9.09 -5.85
CA VAL A 3 7.49 -9.45 -6.17
C VAL A 3 6.59 -8.25 -5.89
N VAL A 4 5.80 -7.87 -6.88
CA VAL A 4 4.78 -6.81 -6.79
C VAL A 4 3.44 -7.47 -6.48
N THR A 5 2.74 -6.98 -5.46
CA THR A 5 1.40 -7.48 -5.11
C THR A 5 0.34 -6.41 -5.31
N SER A 6 -0.86 -6.80 -5.76
CA SER A 6 -2.02 -5.93 -5.85
C SER A 6 -3.30 -6.73 -5.67
N LEU A 7 -4.27 -6.18 -4.95
CA LEU A 7 -5.54 -6.84 -4.64
C LEU A 7 -6.70 -5.96 -5.10
N HIS A 8 -7.71 -6.58 -5.72
CA HIS A 8 -8.98 -5.93 -5.99
C HIS A 8 -10.13 -6.94 -5.87
N ASN A 9 -11.35 -6.47 -5.80
CA ASN A 9 -12.53 -7.28 -5.89
C ASN A 9 -13.25 -7.06 -7.22
N GLU A 10 -14.30 -7.84 -7.49
CA GLU A 10 -15.08 -7.76 -8.72
C GLU A 10 -15.61 -6.33 -9.00
N ALA A 11 -16.04 -5.61 -7.96
CA ALA A 11 -16.50 -4.23 -8.12
C ALA A 11 -15.41 -3.28 -8.61
N PHE A 12 -14.15 -3.55 -8.28
CA PHE A 12 -12.98 -2.75 -8.67
C PHE A 12 -12.32 -3.21 -9.98
N GLU A 13 -12.83 -4.26 -10.63
CA GLU A 13 -12.32 -4.73 -11.91
C GLU A 13 -12.21 -3.62 -12.98
N PRO A 14 -13.19 -2.70 -13.13
CA PRO A 14 -13.06 -1.58 -14.08
C PRO A 14 -11.92 -0.60 -13.77
N LEU A 15 -11.52 -0.49 -12.50
CA LEU A 15 -10.35 0.29 -12.08
C LEU A 15 -9.06 -0.49 -12.34
N ALA A 16 -9.06 -1.79 -12.01
CA ALA A 16 -7.92 -2.69 -12.21
C ALA A 16 -7.48 -2.76 -13.67
N GLU A 17 -8.41 -2.63 -14.63
CA GLU A 17 -8.10 -2.54 -16.06
C GLU A 17 -7.01 -1.47 -16.35
N TRP A 18 -7.06 -0.32 -15.65
CA TRP A 18 -6.14 0.80 -15.86
C TRP A 18 -4.93 0.77 -14.94
N THR A 19 -5.14 0.40 -13.69
CA THR A 19 -4.12 0.52 -12.63
C THR A 19 -3.32 -0.76 -12.43
N LEU A 20 -3.87 -1.91 -12.79
CA LEU A 20 -3.20 -3.20 -12.68
C LEU A 20 -2.79 -3.72 -14.06
N TYR A 21 -3.76 -4.06 -14.92
CA TYR A 21 -3.46 -4.78 -16.16
C TYR A 21 -2.69 -3.91 -17.18
N LYS A 22 -3.07 -2.65 -17.35
CA LYS A 22 -2.37 -1.73 -18.27
C LYS A 22 -1.17 -1.01 -17.64
N ASN A 23 -1.04 -1.00 -16.33
CA ASN A 23 -0.03 -0.22 -15.63
C ASN A 23 0.97 -1.08 -14.85
N LYS A 24 0.58 -1.66 -13.70
CA LYS A 24 1.50 -2.43 -12.85
C LYS A 24 2.06 -3.67 -13.57
N MET A 25 1.26 -4.33 -14.42
CA MET A 25 1.73 -5.46 -15.23
C MET A 25 2.85 -5.02 -16.18
N ARG A 26 2.64 -3.93 -16.92
CA ARG A 26 3.64 -3.36 -17.82
C ARG A 26 4.92 -2.92 -17.07
N TYR A 27 4.76 -2.34 -15.88
CA TYR A 27 5.90 -1.99 -15.04
C TYR A 27 6.71 -3.20 -14.61
N CYS A 28 6.03 -4.28 -14.22
CA CYS A 28 6.67 -5.53 -13.86
C CYS A 28 7.41 -6.14 -15.06
N GLU A 29 6.79 -6.15 -16.25
CA GLU A 29 7.42 -6.61 -17.48
C GLU A 29 8.67 -5.80 -17.83
N LYS A 30 8.59 -4.47 -17.73
CA LYS A 30 9.70 -3.56 -18.02
C LYS A 30 10.93 -3.83 -17.16
N HIS A 31 10.73 -4.13 -15.88
CA HIS A 31 11.82 -4.28 -14.90
C HIS A 31 12.14 -5.73 -14.53
N GLY A 32 11.41 -6.70 -15.09
CA GLY A 32 11.61 -8.12 -14.76
C GLY A 32 11.12 -8.50 -13.36
N TYR A 33 10.13 -7.76 -12.82
CA TYR A 33 9.50 -8.10 -11.55
C TYR A 33 8.42 -9.16 -11.72
N THR A 34 8.18 -9.95 -10.69
CA THR A 34 7.08 -10.89 -10.66
C THR A 34 5.82 -10.19 -10.15
N LEU A 35 4.74 -10.20 -10.93
CA LEU A 35 3.43 -9.71 -10.49
C LEU A 35 2.64 -10.86 -9.87
N HIS A 36 2.20 -10.67 -8.63
CA HIS A 36 1.33 -11.57 -7.90
C HIS A 36 0.09 -10.81 -7.43
N TYR A 37 -1.03 -11.03 -8.10
CA TYR A 37 -2.28 -10.34 -7.78
C TYR A 37 -3.39 -11.33 -7.46
N ALA A 38 -4.40 -10.86 -6.74
CA ALA A 38 -5.59 -11.62 -6.44
C ALA A 38 -6.84 -10.77 -6.65
N THR A 39 -7.90 -11.46 -7.03
CA THR A 39 -9.25 -10.92 -7.11
C THR A 39 -10.07 -11.56 -6.01
N ASP A 40 -10.84 -10.76 -5.29
CA ASP A 40 -11.81 -11.25 -4.32
C ASP A 40 -13.09 -11.75 -5.07
N GLY A 41 -12.94 -12.37 -6.21
CA GLY A 41 -14.05 -12.88 -7.03
C GLY A 41 -14.97 -13.89 -6.34
N GLY A 42 -15.19 -13.67 -5.05
CA GLY A 42 -16.18 -14.37 -4.25
C GLY A 42 -15.74 -15.71 -3.66
N ASN A 43 -14.59 -16.28 -4.05
CA ASN A 43 -14.25 -17.60 -3.49
C ASN A 43 -12.79 -18.02 -3.54
N ASP A 44 -11.91 -17.27 -4.16
CA ASP A 44 -10.57 -17.81 -4.35
C ASP A 44 -9.45 -16.76 -4.26
N VAL A 45 -9.40 -16.07 -3.17
CA VAL A 45 -8.15 -15.52 -2.70
C VAL A 45 -7.48 -16.65 -1.95
N SER A 46 -6.67 -17.45 -2.63
CA SER A 46 -6.08 -18.66 -2.07
C SER A 46 -5.27 -18.41 -0.78
N GLY A 47 -4.72 -17.22 -0.63
CA GLY A 47 -4.11 -16.76 0.61
C GLY A 47 -5.13 -16.24 1.64
N LEU A 48 -6.25 -15.66 1.25
CA LEU A 48 -7.31 -15.18 2.15
C LEU A 48 -8.19 -16.33 2.65
N ASN A 49 -8.26 -17.45 1.96
CA ASN A 49 -8.88 -18.69 2.46
C ASN A 49 -8.18 -19.26 3.72
N LEU A 50 -6.98 -18.80 4.05
CA LEU A 50 -6.36 -19.09 5.35
C LEU A 50 -7.15 -18.48 6.50
N ILE A 51 -7.86 -17.39 6.29
CA ILE A 51 -8.74 -16.78 7.30
C ILE A 51 -10.05 -17.57 7.43
N ALA A 52 -10.60 -18.02 6.32
CA ALA A 52 -11.84 -18.79 6.33
C ALA A 52 -11.69 -20.21 6.92
N LYS A 53 -10.47 -20.72 7.05
CA LYS A 53 -10.20 -22.08 7.59
C LYS A 53 -9.88 -22.13 9.07
N ASN A 54 -9.58 -21.00 9.71
CA ASN A 54 -9.52 -20.94 11.17
C ASN A 54 -10.93 -20.68 11.71
N PRO A 55 -11.27 -21.21 12.92
CA PRO A 55 -12.66 -21.35 13.33
C PRO A 55 -13.44 -20.08 13.13
N PRO A 56 -14.69 -20.17 12.63
CA PRO A 56 -15.47 -19.01 12.26
C PRO A 56 -15.67 -18.14 13.50
N ILE A 57 -15.03 -16.98 13.52
CA ILE A 57 -15.42 -15.91 14.41
C ILE A 57 -16.75 -15.41 13.84
N PRO A 58 -17.85 -15.45 14.60
CA PRO A 58 -19.13 -14.94 14.13
C PRO A 58 -19.00 -13.42 13.92
N ASP A 59 -18.97 -13.00 12.75
CA ASP A 59 -18.81 -11.67 12.18
C ASP A 59 -17.55 -11.58 11.31
N THR A 60 -17.59 -12.34 10.22
CA THR A 60 -16.39 -12.76 9.49
C THR A 60 -16.05 -11.87 8.31
N HIS A 61 -16.66 -10.72 8.17
CA HIS A 61 -16.31 -9.82 7.08
C HIS A 61 -15.03 -9.04 7.41
N ILE A 62 -13.90 -9.53 6.91
CA ILE A 62 -12.63 -8.80 6.99
C ILE A 62 -12.61 -7.76 5.88
N PRO A 63 -12.47 -6.45 6.22
CA PRO A 63 -12.37 -5.41 5.21
C PRO A 63 -11.23 -5.67 4.22
N MET A 64 -11.45 -5.35 2.95
CA MET A 64 -10.50 -5.58 1.85
C MET A 64 -9.11 -5.00 2.10
N GLY A 65 -9.00 -3.90 2.85
CA GLY A 65 -7.71 -3.32 3.22
C GLY A 65 -6.75 -4.32 3.87
N TRP A 66 -7.27 -5.22 4.70
CA TRP A 66 -6.47 -6.28 5.32
C TRP A 66 -6.00 -7.34 4.34
N GLY A 67 -6.71 -7.52 3.23
CA GLY A 67 -6.42 -8.55 2.22
C GLY A 67 -5.02 -8.44 1.65
N LYS A 68 -4.49 -7.22 1.51
CA LYS A 68 -3.12 -6.99 1.03
C LYS A 68 -2.06 -7.68 1.88
N ILE A 69 -2.25 -7.70 3.21
CA ILE A 69 -1.28 -8.31 4.14
C ILE A 69 -1.21 -9.82 3.93
N PHE A 70 -2.37 -10.46 3.75
CA PHE A 70 -2.44 -11.88 3.44
C PHE A 70 -1.85 -12.20 2.07
N LEU A 71 -2.10 -11.35 1.07
CA LEU A 71 -1.54 -11.51 -0.26
C LEU A 71 -0.01 -11.37 -0.25
N MET A 72 0.54 -10.45 0.53
CA MET A 72 1.99 -10.34 0.70
C MET A 72 2.58 -11.59 1.35
N LYS A 73 1.91 -12.19 2.33
CA LYS A 73 2.35 -13.45 2.93
C LYS A 73 2.27 -14.63 1.95
N ASP A 74 1.20 -14.72 1.18
CA ASP A 74 1.08 -15.71 0.12
C ASP A 74 2.20 -15.56 -0.92
N ALA A 75 2.52 -14.33 -1.31
CA ALA A 75 3.64 -14.05 -2.21
C ALA A 75 4.99 -14.54 -1.63
N ILE A 76 5.24 -14.34 -0.33
CA ILE A 76 6.45 -14.84 0.34
C ILE A 76 6.52 -16.37 0.29
N GLN A 77 5.40 -17.05 0.47
CA GLN A 77 5.35 -18.51 0.43
C GLN A 77 5.55 -19.05 -0.98
N LYS A 78 4.93 -18.41 -1.96
CA LYS A 78 4.96 -18.82 -3.36
C LYS A 78 6.30 -18.51 -4.04
N TYR A 79 6.96 -17.44 -3.60
CA TYR A 79 8.22 -16.97 -4.16
C TYR A 79 9.28 -16.84 -3.06
N PRO A 80 9.79 -17.96 -2.51
CA PRO A 80 10.71 -17.94 -1.37
C PRO A 80 12.04 -17.22 -1.63
N ASP A 81 12.44 -17.15 -2.90
CA ASP A 81 13.66 -16.44 -3.34
C ASP A 81 13.46 -14.93 -3.55
N ALA A 82 12.25 -14.41 -3.38
CA ALA A 82 12.01 -12.98 -3.39
C ALA A 82 12.76 -12.32 -2.24
N GLU A 83 13.47 -11.24 -2.50
CA GLU A 83 14.12 -10.44 -1.46
C GLU A 83 13.16 -9.41 -0.86
N TRP A 84 12.33 -8.81 -1.71
CA TRP A 84 11.35 -7.80 -1.32
C TRP A 84 9.99 -8.08 -1.92
N ILE A 85 8.95 -7.76 -1.15
CA ILE A 85 7.56 -7.76 -1.58
C ILE A 85 7.08 -6.29 -1.59
N PHE A 86 6.63 -5.83 -2.74
CA PHE A 86 6.06 -4.50 -2.93
C PHE A 86 4.55 -4.60 -3.08
N ASN A 87 3.81 -4.12 -2.09
CA ASN A 87 2.35 -3.97 -2.25
C ASN A 87 2.02 -2.61 -2.86
N ALA A 88 1.08 -2.62 -3.81
CA ALA A 88 0.48 -1.43 -4.38
C ALA A 88 -1.02 -1.66 -4.56
N ASP A 89 -1.84 -0.94 -3.79
CA ASP A 89 -3.29 -1.07 -3.81
C ASP A 89 -3.88 -0.83 -5.21
N CYS A 90 -5.09 -1.35 -5.46
CA CYS A 90 -5.75 -1.23 -6.75
C CYS A 90 -5.95 0.24 -7.18
N ASP A 91 -6.17 1.15 -6.23
CA ASP A 91 -6.36 2.57 -6.50
C ASP A 91 -5.06 3.39 -6.60
N THR A 92 -3.96 2.71 -6.87
CA THR A 92 -2.66 3.33 -7.16
C THR A 92 -2.25 3.10 -8.61
N MET A 93 -1.54 4.05 -9.20
CA MET A 93 -0.98 3.95 -10.55
C MET A 93 0.48 4.40 -10.56
N ILE A 94 1.36 3.62 -11.16
CA ILE A 94 2.76 4.00 -11.39
C ILE A 94 2.77 5.05 -12.49
N THR A 95 3.29 6.24 -12.20
CA THR A 95 3.31 7.38 -13.11
C THR A 95 4.67 7.63 -13.73
N ASN A 96 5.74 7.15 -13.10
CA ASN A 96 7.07 7.17 -13.66
C ASN A 96 7.62 5.73 -13.76
N MET A 97 7.53 5.18 -14.96
CA MET A 97 7.97 3.81 -15.26
C MET A 97 9.50 3.64 -15.24
N ASP A 98 10.28 4.72 -15.16
CA ASP A 98 11.75 4.65 -15.17
C ASP A 98 12.33 4.49 -13.75
N ILE A 99 11.58 4.86 -12.73
CA ILE A 99 12.00 4.66 -11.33
C ILE A 99 11.90 3.17 -11.00
N LYS A 100 13.01 2.56 -10.60
CA LYS A 100 13.07 1.16 -10.19
C LYS A 100 12.79 1.03 -8.69
N LEU A 101 12.22 -0.10 -8.30
CA LEU A 101 12.07 -0.41 -6.88
C LEU A 101 13.43 -0.57 -6.18
N GLU A 102 14.44 -1.04 -6.88
CA GLU A 102 15.81 -1.12 -6.39
C GLU A 102 16.35 0.26 -6.02
N ASP A 103 16.08 1.30 -6.82
CA ASP A 103 16.52 2.67 -6.54
C ASP A 103 15.88 3.20 -5.24
N ILE A 104 14.59 2.90 -5.02
CA ILE A 104 13.90 3.24 -3.78
C ILE A 104 14.51 2.48 -2.60
N ILE A 105 14.73 1.18 -2.75
CA ILE A 105 15.34 0.34 -1.72
C ILE A 105 16.74 0.86 -1.37
N GLU A 106 17.58 1.08 -2.36
CA GLU A 106 18.98 1.54 -2.14
C GLU A 106 19.04 2.90 -1.46
N ASN A 107 18.18 3.84 -1.88
CA ASN A 107 18.19 5.20 -1.34
C ASN A 107 17.58 5.33 0.07
N TYR A 108 16.68 4.42 0.44
CA TYR A 108 15.89 4.56 1.67
C TYR A 108 16.04 3.42 2.66
N THR A 109 16.96 2.46 2.43
CA THR A 109 17.24 1.41 3.40
C THR A 109 18.64 1.55 3.99
N HIS A 110 18.75 1.11 5.23
CA HIS A 110 20.01 0.84 5.92
C HIS A 110 20.10 -0.67 6.22
N SER A 111 21.22 -1.12 6.78
CA SER A 111 21.45 -2.55 7.06
C SER A 111 20.34 -3.23 7.86
N ASN A 112 19.64 -2.47 8.69
CA ASN A 112 18.58 -2.96 9.58
C ASN A 112 17.16 -2.61 9.09
N THR A 113 16.99 -2.07 7.89
CA THR A 113 15.67 -1.71 7.36
C THR A 113 15.02 -2.93 6.71
N HIS A 114 13.82 -3.26 7.16
CA HIS A 114 13.01 -4.38 6.65
C HIS A 114 11.64 -3.93 6.14
N ILE A 115 11.21 -2.71 6.47
CA ILE A 115 9.93 -2.15 6.10
C ILE A 115 10.13 -0.73 5.56
N LEU A 116 9.59 -0.43 4.39
CA LEU A 116 9.43 0.92 3.87
C LEU A 116 7.95 1.19 3.65
N VAL A 117 7.46 2.29 4.19
CA VAL A 117 6.06 2.70 4.06
C VAL A 117 5.98 4.22 3.96
N PRO A 118 5.17 4.80 3.07
CA PRO A 118 5.00 6.24 3.00
C PRO A 118 4.11 6.76 4.13
N SER A 119 4.38 7.98 4.55
CA SER A 119 3.43 8.77 5.35
C SER A 119 2.45 9.52 4.45
N ASP A 120 1.37 10.00 5.02
CA ASP A 120 0.44 10.93 4.40
C ASP A 120 -0.08 11.95 5.43
N CYS A 121 -1.06 12.75 5.06
CA CYS A 121 -1.68 13.73 5.94
C CYS A 121 -2.49 13.11 7.11
N SER A 122 -2.66 11.79 7.14
CA SER A 122 -3.34 11.04 8.20
C SER A 122 -2.37 10.22 9.05
N GLY A 123 -1.08 10.24 8.71
CA GLY A 123 -0.02 9.50 9.38
C GLY A 123 0.69 8.53 8.43
N ILE A 124 0.42 7.24 8.56
CA ILE A 124 0.95 6.20 7.65
C ILE A 124 -0.12 5.78 6.65
N ASN A 125 0.30 5.56 5.41
CA ASN A 125 -0.54 4.95 4.38
C ASN A 125 0.11 3.69 3.83
N CYS A 126 -0.41 2.53 4.20
CA CYS A 126 0.06 1.23 3.73
C CYS A 126 -0.59 0.75 2.42
N GLY A 127 -1.29 1.64 1.70
CA GLY A 127 -1.74 1.36 0.33
C GLY A 127 -0.57 1.07 -0.61
N VAL A 128 0.61 1.57 -0.24
CA VAL A 128 1.90 1.23 -0.86
C VAL A 128 2.88 0.87 0.24
N MET A 129 3.56 -0.27 0.13
CA MET A 129 4.50 -0.73 1.15
C MET A 129 5.51 -1.71 0.56
N LEU A 130 6.78 -1.61 0.97
CA LEU A 130 7.82 -2.59 0.71
C LEU A 130 8.17 -3.32 2.00
N VAL A 131 8.14 -4.65 1.96
CA VAL A 131 8.54 -5.51 3.07
C VAL A 131 9.61 -6.48 2.59
N ARG A 132 10.74 -6.51 3.30
CA ARG A 132 11.83 -7.45 3.02
C ARG A 132 11.41 -8.86 3.41
N ASN A 133 11.64 -9.83 2.55
CA ASN A 133 11.41 -11.25 2.83
C ASN A 133 12.51 -11.79 3.78
N SER A 134 12.46 -11.37 5.00
CA SER A 134 13.37 -11.73 6.08
C SER A 134 12.57 -12.24 7.28
N PRO A 135 13.20 -12.87 8.28
CA PRO A 135 12.50 -13.25 9.51
C PRO A 135 11.78 -12.07 10.17
N ILE A 136 12.37 -10.86 10.16
CA ILE A 136 11.77 -9.64 10.71
C ILE A 136 10.58 -9.17 9.88
N GLY A 137 10.71 -9.09 8.55
CA GLY A 137 9.60 -8.69 7.68
C GLY A 137 8.43 -9.66 7.75
N ARG A 138 8.70 -10.96 7.83
CA ARG A 138 7.65 -11.98 8.03
C ARG A 138 6.95 -11.82 9.38
N ALA A 139 7.70 -11.61 10.46
CA ALA A 139 7.16 -11.37 11.79
C ALA A 139 6.32 -10.09 11.84
N PHE A 140 6.70 -9.05 11.09
CA PHE A 140 5.91 -7.82 10.95
C PHE A 140 4.53 -8.11 10.34
N LEU A 141 4.46 -8.83 9.22
CA LEU A 141 3.19 -9.21 8.60
C LEU A 141 2.37 -10.12 9.52
N ASP A 142 3.00 -11.05 10.24
CA ASP A 142 2.33 -11.91 11.21
C ASP A 142 1.72 -11.12 12.36
N THR A 143 2.43 -10.10 12.85
CA THR A 143 1.94 -9.22 13.92
C THR A 143 0.70 -8.43 13.46
N ILE A 144 0.70 -7.95 12.21
CA ILE A 144 -0.47 -7.25 11.65
C ILE A 144 -1.67 -8.21 11.57
N ILE A 145 -1.47 -9.44 11.11
CA ILE A 145 -2.54 -10.44 11.02
C ILE A 145 -3.11 -10.78 12.41
N VAL A 146 -2.25 -10.96 13.41
CA VAL A 146 -2.68 -11.24 14.80
C VAL A 146 -3.43 -10.05 15.39
N GLY A 147 -3.07 -8.83 15.03
CA GLY A 147 -3.73 -7.60 15.47
C GLY A 147 -5.05 -7.29 14.76
N GLU A 148 -5.34 -7.93 13.63
CA GLU A 148 -6.51 -7.66 12.80
C GLU A 148 -7.83 -7.67 13.59
N PRO A 149 -8.15 -8.66 14.45
CA PRO A 149 -9.42 -8.68 15.17
C PRO A 149 -9.61 -7.48 16.12
N LEU A 150 -8.52 -6.88 16.59
CA LEU A 150 -8.54 -5.73 17.49
C LEU A 150 -8.77 -4.41 16.74
N TYR A 151 -8.32 -4.33 15.49
CA TYR A 151 -8.33 -3.11 14.69
C TYR A 151 -9.34 -3.13 13.53
N ARG A 152 -10.01 -4.26 13.28
CA ARG A 152 -10.93 -4.50 12.15
C ARG A 152 -11.95 -3.38 11.94
N HIS A 153 -12.48 -2.81 13.01
CA HIS A 153 -13.53 -1.80 12.98
C HIS A 153 -13.04 -0.37 13.24
N TRP A 154 -11.70 -0.17 13.30
CA TRP A 154 -11.16 1.17 13.44
C TRP A 154 -11.27 1.92 12.11
N TYR A 155 -11.35 3.27 12.21
CA TYR A 155 -11.59 4.12 11.03
C TYR A 155 -10.55 3.93 9.92
N LEU A 156 -9.28 3.73 10.27
CA LEU A 156 -8.18 3.54 9.32
C LEU A 156 -7.78 2.07 9.14
N PHE A 157 -8.53 1.12 9.71
CA PHE A 157 -8.29 -0.33 9.57
C PHE A 157 -6.82 -0.71 9.83
N GLU A 158 -6.20 -1.41 8.87
CA GLU A 158 -4.81 -1.86 8.94
C GLU A 158 -3.80 -0.70 9.02
N ASN A 159 -4.11 0.45 8.41
CA ASN A 159 -3.26 1.63 8.53
C ASN A 159 -3.11 2.07 9.99
N GLN A 160 -4.17 2.01 10.79
CA GLN A 160 -4.10 2.38 12.20
C GLN A 160 -3.18 1.45 12.99
N LEU A 161 -3.30 0.14 12.78
CA LEU A 161 -2.42 -0.82 13.44
C LEU A 161 -0.95 -0.59 13.05
N ILE A 162 -0.67 -0.47 11.75
CA ILE A 162 0.68 -0.25 11.25
C ILE A 162 1.24 1.08 11.81
N GLN A 163 0.42 2.12 11.85
CA GLN A 163 0.80 3.40 12.44
C GLN A 163 1.15 3.25 13.92
N ASP A 164 0.31 2.56 14.71
CA ASP A 164 0.57 2.33 16.14
C ASP A 164 1.85 1.50 16.34
N MET A 165 2.16 0.58 15.42
CA MET A 165 3.40 -0.20 15.45
C MET A 165 4.64 0.63 15.11
N LEU A 166 4.58 1.49 14.10
CA LEU A 166 5.76 2.14 13.52
C LEU A 166 6.05 3.51 14.13
N ILE A 167 5.04 4.34 14.35
CA ILE A 167 5.20 5.72 14.81
C ILE A 167 4.49 6.04 16.12
N GLY A 168 3.76 5.08 16.68
CA GLY A 168 2.94 5.29 17.87
C GLY A 168 1.59 5.96 17.56
N LYS A 169 0.79 6.22 18.61
CA LYS A 169 -0.54 6.81 18.44
C LYS A 169 -0.46 8.23 17.90
N TYR A 170 -0.95 8.41 16.70
CA TYR A 170 -1.29 9.72 16.18
C TYR A 170 -2.64 10.14 16.80
N LEU A 171 -2.61 11.10 17.69
CA LEU A 171 -3.86 11.62 18.23
C LEU A 171 -4.44 12.63 17.23
N TRP A 172 -5.74 12.54 16.98
CA TRP A 172 -6.51 13.40 16.06
C TRP A 172 -6.38 14.92 16.37
N ASP A 173 -5.84 15.26 17.54
CA ASP A 173 -5.59 16.63 17.97
C ASP A 173 -4.24 17.19 17.45
N GLY A 174 -3.53 16.45 16.61
CA GLY A 174 -2.23 16.85 16.09
C GLY A 174 -1.06 16.63 17.04
N THR A 175 -1.30 16.02 18.20
CA THR A 175 -0.20 15.68 19.12
C THR A 175 0.38 14.31 18.73
N TYR A 176 1.60 14.34 18.20
CA TYR A 176 2.42 13.16 18.00
C TYR A 176 3.01 12.71 19.34
N LYS A 177 2.69 11.50 19.75
CA LYS A 177 3.43 10.81 20.81
C LYS A 177 4.33 9.77 20.16
N PRO A 178 5.64 10.02 20.06
CA PRO A 178 6.58 9.00 19.61
C PRO A 178 6.54 7.86 20.65
N GLY A 179 5.88 6.79 20.29
CA GLY A 179 5.88 5.54 21.05
C GLY A 179 6.77 4.56 20.31
N GLY A 180 8.07 4.57 20.60
CA GLY A 180 9.00 3.64 20.00
C GLY A 180 8.58 2.21 20.31
N SER A 181 8.11 1.50 19.30
CA SER A 181 8.08 0.05 19.32
C SER A 181 9.37 -0.45 18.66
N CYS A 182 9.73 -1.71 18.90
CA CYS A 182 10.87 -2.34 18.21
C CYS A 182 10.72 -2.34 16.67
N TRP A 183 9.52 -2.07 16.15
CA TRP A 183 9.24 -1.98 14.72
C TRP A 183 9.76 -0.68 14.09
N SER A 184 9.83 0.41 14.86
CA SER A 184 10.42 1.67 14.37
C SER A 184 11.91 1.52 14.05
N ASP A 185 12.62 0.66 14.77
CA ASP A 185 14.07 0.46 14.59
C ASP A 185 14.40 -0.34 13.32
N VAL A 186 13.41 -1.01 12.74
CA VAL A 186 13.57 -1.87 11.55
C VAL A 186 12.74 -1.38 10.35
N SER A 187 12.18 -0.19 10.46
CA SER A 187 11.39 0.45 9.42
C SER A 187 11.95 1.82 9.02
N ASN A 188 11.58 2.28 7.84
CA ASN A 188 11.74 3.66 7.45
C ASN A 188 10.39 4.19 6.93
N VAL A 189 9.88 5.25 7.58
CA VAL A 189 8.67 5.95 7.17
C VAL A 189 9.07 7.07 6.22
N LEU A 190 8.65 6.94 4.98
CA LEU A 190 9.07 7.81 3.89
C LEU A 190 8.17 9.04 3.75
N ARG A 191 8.71 10.09 3.13
CA ARG A 191 7.90 11.20 2.63
C ARG A 191 6.91 10.66 1.61
N GLN A 192 5.72 11.23 1.62
CA GLN A 192 4.61 10.75 0.80
C GLN A 192 4.97 10.61 -0.69
N ARG A 193 5.57 11.64 -1.27
CA ARG A 193 5.89 11.69 -2.69
C ARG A 193 6.95 10.69 -3.17
N VAL A 194 7.68 10.08 -2.26
CA VAL A 194 8.66 9.04 -2.63
C VAL A 194 7.97 7.82 -3.23
N MET A 195 6.83 7.42 -2.66
CA MET A 195 6.16 6.18 -3.07
C MET A 195 4.65 6.29 -3.29
N ASN A 196 3.98 7.36 -2.82
CA ASN A 196 2.52 7.39 -2.76
C ASN A 196 1.94 8.81 -2.81
N SER A 197 2.22 9.56 -3.88
CA SER A 197 1.63 10.88 -4.11
C SER A 197 0.11 10.81 -4.27
N TYR A 198 -0.61 11.87 -3.92
CA TYR A 198 -2.06 11.96 -4.07
C TYR A 198 -2.46 13.07 -5.04
N ASP A 199 -3.60 12.90 -5.67
CA ASP A 199 -4.32 14.02 -6.28
C ASP A 199 -5.24 14.67 -5.25
N TYR A 200 -4.76 15.71 -4.59
CA TYR A 200 -5.55 16.44 -3.59
C TYR A 200 -6.64 17.34 -4.18
N SER A 201 -6.60 17.61 -5.47
CA SER A 201 -7.55 18.55 -6.12
C SER A 201 -9.02 18.12 -5.97
N ASN A 202 -9.25 16.82 -5.77
CA ASN A 202 -10.57 16.22 -5.72
C ASN A 202 -10.84 15.33 -4.49
N LEU A 203 -10.06 15.47 -3.41
CA LEU A 203 -10.31 14.76 -2.17
C LEU A 203 -11.36 15.49 -1.31
N PRO A 204 -12.63 15.02 -1.25
CA PRO A 204 -13.71 15.73 -0.57
C PRO A 204 -13.46 15.94 0.91
N LEU A 205 -12.81 14.98 1.56
CA LEU A 205 -12.51 14.99 3.00
C LEU A 205 -11.46 16.04 3.39
N LEU A 206 -10.72 16.55 2.41
CA LEU A 206 -9.57 17.40 2.65
C LEU A 206 -9.79 18.85 2.22
N LYS A 207 -10.93 19.18 1.59
CA LYS A 207 -11.24 20.56 1.13
C LYS A 207 -11.17 21.63 2.23
N ASN A 208 -11.22 21.23 3.50
CA ASN A 208 -11.21 22.13 4.65
C ASN A 208 -9.91 22.06 5.48
N LYS A 209 -8.91 21.29 5.07
CA LYS A 209 -7.60 21.27 5.74
C LYS A 209 -6.62 22.11 4.93
N PRO A 210 -6.11 23.23 5.47
CA PRO A 210 -5.23 24.13 4.72
C PRO A 210 -3.86 23.51 4.37
N ASP A 211 -3.45 22.49 5.11
CA ASP A 211 -2.11 21.89 4.96
C ASP A 211 -2.23 20.37 4.80
N TYR A 212 -2.18 19.88 3.56
CA TYR A 212 -2.14 18.45 3.22
C TYR A 212 -0.71 17.91 3.28
N ASN A 213 -0.04 18.22 4.36
CA ASN A 213 1.33 17.80 4.55
C ASN A 213 1.37 16.41 5.18
N ASP A 214 2.37 15.62 4.76
CA ASP A 214 2.72 14.38 5.42
C ASP A 214 3.27 14.65 6.84
N ILE A 215 3.61 13.59 7.57
CA ILE A 215 4.16 13.75 8.93
C ILE A 215 5.50 14.51 8.98
N TRP A 216 6.16 14.71 7.84
CA TRP A 216 7.41 15.47 7.70
C TRP A 216 7.16 16.93 7.35
N GLY A 217 5.92 17.37 7.22
CA GLY A 217 5.53 18.72 6.86
C GLY A 217 5.64 19.04 5.37
N GLU A 218 5.70 18.04 4.52
CA GLU A 218 5.79 18.22 3.06
C GLU A 218 4.49 17.84 2.35
N SER A 219 4.17 18.58 1.31
CA SER A 219 2.99 18.30 0.49
C SER A 219 3.12 16.97 -0.25
N GLY A 220 2.12 16.12 -0.09
CA GLY A 220 1.99 14.87 -0.83
C GLY A 220 1.30 15.01 -2.20
N GLN A 221 1.00 16.25 -2.66
CA GLN A 221 0.39 16.47 -3.96
C GLN A 221 1.28 15.92 -5.07
N TRP A 222 0.69 15.11 -5.93
CA TRP A 222 1.36 14.52 -7.08
C TRP A 222 1.92 15.60 -8.01
N GLN A 223 3.13 15.37 -8.48
CA GLN A 223 3.81 16.19 -9.47
C GLN A 223 4.36 15.29 -10.59
N GLU A 224 4.51 15.87 -11.76
CA GLU A 224 5.15 15.16 -12.86
C GLU A 224 6.55 14.70 -12.48
N GLY A 225 6.85 13.43 -12.74
CA GLY A 225 8.08 12.76 -12.33
C GLY A 225 7.97 11.94 -11.04
N ASP A 226 6.92 12.10 -10.24
CA ASP A 226 6.70 11.25 -9.08
C ASP A 226 6.49 9.78 -9.49
N PHE A 227 6.91 8.86 -8.63
CA PHE A 227 6.85 7.42 -8.90
C PHE A 227 5.43 6.93 -9.14
N MET A 228 4.51 7.26 -8.23
CA MET A 228 3.12 6.82 -8.33
C MET A 228 2.15 7.85 -7.78
N ILE A 229 0.88 7.66 -8.16
CA ILE A 229 -0.28 8.40 -7.64
C ILE A 229 -1.28 7.44 -7.02
N GLN A 230 -1.98 7.88 -5.98
CA GLN A 230 -3.15 7.20 -5.39
C GLN A 230 -4.34 8.14 -5.32
N TRP A 231 -5.54 7.57 -5.37
CA TRP A 231 -6.84 8.27 -5.21
C TRP A 231 -7.60 7.73 -3.99
N PRO A 232 -7.08 7.89 -2.76
CA PRO A 232 -7.70 7.33 -1.57
C PRO A 232 -9.02 8.05 -1.24
N ALA A 233 -9.93 7.37 -0.55
CA ALA A 233 -11.18 7.94 -0.02
C ALA A 233 -12.07 8.69 -1.04
N THR A 234 -11.95 8.37 -2.34
CA THR A 234 -12.79 8.89 -3.42
C THR A 234 -13.78 7.83 -3.91
N SER A 235 -14.79 8.23 -4.68
CA SER A 235 -15.72 7.27 -5.29
C SER A 235 -15.02 6.40 -6.33
N LEU A 236 -15.52 5.19 -6.55
CA LEU A 236 -14.98 4.29 -7.57
C LEU A 236 -15.06 4.90 -8.97
N GLU A 237 -16.17 5.57 -9.29
CA GLU A 237 -16.35 6.26 -10.56
C GLU A 237 -15.27 7.33 -10.78
N TYR A 238 -14.99 8.13 -9.75
CA TYR A 238 -13.92 9.13 -9.81
C TYR A 238 -12.57 8.47 -10.06
N ARG A 239 -12.23 7.39 -9.32
CA ARG A 239 -10.96 6.66 -9.49
C ARG A 239 -10.78 6.14 -10.90
N ILE A 240 -11.83 5.55 -11.48
CA ILE A 240 -11.81 5.03 -12.85
C ILE A 240 -11.52 6.16 -13.86
N ASN A 241 -12.21 7.30 -13.73
CA ASN A 241 -12.03 8.41 -14.65
C ASN A 241 -10.64 9.04 -14.50
N ALA A 242 -10.20 9.28 -13.27
CA ALA A 242 -8.87 9.80 -12.98
C ALA A 242 -7.75 8.88 -13.49
N ALA A 243 -7.91 7.55 -13.33
CA ALA A 243 -6.95 6.58 -13.84
C ALA A 243 -6.88 6.60 -15.38
N LYS A 244 -8.02 6.71 -16.08
CA LYS A 244 -8.07 6.84 -17.54
C LYS A 244 -7.37 8.12 -18.02
N GLU A 245 -7.67 9.25 -17.38
CA GLU A 245 -7.07 10.55 -17.72
C GLU A 245 -5.56 10.52 -17.48
N MET A 246 -5.12 9.98 -16.34
CA MET A 246 -3.71 9.84 -16.03
C MET A 246 -3.00 8.92 -17.03
N PHE A 247 -3.59 7.78 -17.35
CA PHE A 247 -3.04 6.84 -18.34
C PHE A 247 -2.87 7.51 -19.72
N ALA A 248 -3.87 8.28 -20.17
CA ALA A 248 -3.78 9.04 -21.42
C ALA A 248 -2.72 10.15 -21.38
N LYS A 249 -2.54 10.81 -20.23
CA LYS A 249 -1.52 11.86 -20.03
C LYS A 249 -0.10 11.30 -20.10
N LEU A 250 0.13 10.13 -19.51
CA LEU A 250 1.46 9.55 -19.38
C LEU A 250 2.02 9.00 -20.70
N LYS A 251 1.19 8.91 -21.77
CA LYS A 251 1.61 8.45 -23.10
C LYS A 251 2.63 7.32 -23.00
N TYR A 252 2.27 6.26 -22.28
CA TYR A 252 3.11 5.08 -22.29
C TYR A 252 3.26 4.67 -23.76
N ASP A 253 4.46 4.83 -24.30
CA ASP A 253 4.76 4.55 -25.71
C ASP A 253 4.12 3.23 -26.12
N GLU A 254 3.34 3.29 -27.20
CA GLU A 254 2.70 2.14 -27.83
C GLU A 254 3.72 1.12 -28.33
#